data_a7c6a1e6aef5c6fcb13d5535e6244b2a
#
_entry.id   a7c6a1e6aef5c6fcb13d5535e6244b2a
#
_cell.length_a   1.000
_cell.length_b   1.000
_cell.length_c   1.000
_cell.angle_alpha   90.00
_cell.angle_beta   90.00
_cell.angle_gamma   90.00
#
_symmetry.space_group_name_H-M   'P 1'
#
loop_
_entity.id
_entity.type
_entity.pdbx_description
1 polymer ?
#
loop_
_entity_poly.entity_id
_entity_poly.type
_entity_poly.pdbx_seq_one_letter_code
_entity_poly.pdbx_strand_id
1 'polypeptide(L)'
;ASSTAKGSSPAFAVNENCRDWWSAADATPGQWLCVDLGKESDVRAIQVNIADEGLAVDFPSESCGDARHTRHIDTTPQISNYTLEASADGKHWQTLGNVSRECSNGYYEYANGIRVRYIRVTGSVLPYGQVLRISGLRVFGNGEGEKPPQAKAKAQRIGPLDAKVSWQHIETAQGCNVRYGIAPDKLYHSWLVYGADEVI
;
A
#
# COMPACT_ATOMS: atom_id res chain seq x y z
N ALA A 1 -6.83 -8.43 -12.90
CA ALA A 1 -6.40 -9.35 -11.85
C ALA A 1 -6.26 -10.76 -12.43
N SER A 2 -5.40 -11.57 -11.82
CA SER A 2 -5.22 -12.98 -12.20
C SER A 2 -6.48 -13.80 -11.91
N SER A 3 -7.09 -13.56 -10.76
CA SER A 3 -8.33 -14.17 -10.29
C SER A 3 -9.06 -13.19 -9.36
N THR A 4 -10.27 -13.53 -8.93
CA THR A 4 -11.01 -12.71 -7.98
C THR A 4 -11.94 -13.60 -7.16
N ALA A 5 -11.88 -13.50 -5.85
CA ALA A 5 -12.75 -14.22 -4.92
C ALA A 5 -14.21 -13.75 -5.07
N LYS A 6 -15.16 -14.66 -4.78
CA LYS A 6 -16.59 -14.33 -4.79
C LYS A 6 -16.88 -13.19 -3.80
N GLY A 7 -17.56 -12.17 -4.27
CA GLY A 7 -17.92 -10.98 -3.46
C GLY A 7 -16.84 -9.90 -3.41
N SER A 8 -15.66 -10.15 -3.99
CA SER A 8 -14.60 -9.15 -4.13
C SER A 8 -14.63 -8.49 -5.52
N SER A 9 -13.90 -7.39 -5.68
CA SER A 9 -13.74 -6.69 -6.96
C SER A 9 -12.36 -6.03 -7.04
N PRO A 10 -11.66 -6.07 -8.19
CA PRO A 10 -10.43 -5.31 -8.39
C PRO A 10 -10.57 -3.80 -8.12
N ALA A 11 -11.77 -3.25 -8.35
CA ALA A 11 -12.06 -1.84 -8.08
C ALA A 11 -11.93 -1.46 -6.60
N PHE A 12 -12.07 -2.43 -5.68
CA PHE A 12 -11.92 -2.17 -4.24
C PHE A 12 -10.49 -1.77 -3.85
N ALA A 13 -9.49 -2.18 -4.62
CA ALA A 13 -8.10 -1.79 -4.37
C ALA A 13 -7.78 -0.32 -4.73
N VAL A 14 -8.69 0.39 -5.39
CA VAL A 14 -8.49 1.77 -5.89
C VAL A 14 -9.66 2.72 -5.55
N ASN A 15 -10.58 2.30 -4.67
CA ASN A 15 -11.76 3.10 -4.29
C ASN A 15 -11.54 3.99 -3.06
N GLU A 16 -10.33 4.03 -2.51
CA GLU A 16 -9.94 4.77 -1.29
C GLU A 16 -10.72 4.37 -0.01
N ASN A 17 -11.48 3.29 -0.04
CA ASN A 17 -12.17 2.76 1.12
C ASN A 17 -11.32 1.66 1.78
N CYS A 18 -10.72 1.94 2.93
CA CYS A 18 -9.89 0.98 3.66
C CYS A 18 -10.65 -0.23 4.24
N ARG A 19 -11.99 -0.25 4.13
CA ARG A 19 -12.84 -1.37 4.54
C ARG A 19 -13.13 -2.34 3.41
N ASP A 20 -12.75 -1.99 2.18
CA ASP A 20 -12.89 -2.83 1.00
C ASP A 20 -11.51 -3.27 0.52
N TRP A 21 -11.42 -4.45 -0.05
CA TRP A 21 -10.19 -4.94 -0.68
C TRP A 21 -10.51 -5.91 -1.82
N TRP A 22 -9.66 -5.89 -2.82
CA TRP A 22 -9.61 -6.98 -3.77
C TRP A 22 -8.95 -8.20 -3.11
N SER A 23 -9.53 -9.38 -3.35
CA SER A 23 -8.98 -10.66 -2.93
C SER A 23 -8.81 -11.57 -4.14
N ALA A 24 -7.65 -12.20 -4.27
CA ALA A 24 -7.47 -13.31 -5.19
C ALA A 24 -8.40 -14.48 -4.79
N ALA A 25 -8.67 -15.40 -5.73
CA ALA A 25 -9.58 -16.53 -5.48
C ALA A 25 -9.00 -17.52 -4.47
N ASP A 26 -7.67 -17.66 -4.42
CA ASP A 26 -6.97 -18.58 -3.55
C ASP A 26 -5.56 -18.07 -3.21
N ALA A 27 -4.84 -18.81 -2.36
CA ALA A 27 -3.49 -18.48 -1.91
C ALA A 27 -2.37 -19.02 -2.82
N THR A 28 -2.68 -19.45 -4.03
CA THR A 28 -1.67 -19.94 -4.98
C THR A 28 -0.66 -18.84 -5.28
N PRO A 29 0.65 -19.08 -5.14
CA PRO A 29 1.68 -18.11 -5.49
C PRO A 29 1.56 -17.65 -6.95
N GLY A 30 1.83 -16.36 -7.18
CA GLY A 30 1.73 -15.78 -8.52
C GLY A 30 0.39 -15.10 -8.82
N GLN A 31 -0.54 -15.04 -7.85
CA GLN A 31 -1.72 -14.19 -7.98
C GLN A 31 -1.32 -12.72 -8.07
N TRP A 32 -1.99 -11.95 -8.94
CA TRP A 32 -1.63 -10.56 -9.19
C TRP A 32 -2.84 -9.65 -9.38
N LEU A 33 -2.63 -8.38 -9.05
CA LEU A 33 -3.51 -7.26 -9.38
C LEU A 33 -2.74 -6.26 -10.24
N CYS A 34 -3.38 -5.76 -11.29
CA CYS A 34 -2.82 -4.76 -12.20
C CYS A 34 -3.75 -3.55 -12.27
N VAL A 35 -3.17 -2.36 -12.20
CA VAL A 35 -3.84 -1.08 -12.48
C VAL A 35 -3.40 -0.59 -13.85
N ASP A 36 -4.37 -0.17 -14.66
CA ASP A 36 -4.17 0.57 -15.92
C ASP A 36 -4.40 2.06 -15.64
N LEU A 37 -3.37 2.88 -15.85
CA LEU A 37 -3.45 4.32 -15.66
C LEU A 37 -4.19 5.04 -16.81
N GLY A 38 -4.68 4.27 -17.80
CA GLY A 38 -5.39 4.79 -18.97
C GLY A 38 -4.46 5.34 -20.06
N LYS A 39 -3.34 5.91 -19.68
CA LYS A 39 -2.28 6.39 -20.56
C LYS A 39 -0.91 6.19 -19.93
N GLU A 40 0.12 6.27 -20.75
CA GLU A 40 1.50 6.30 -20.26
C GLU A 40 1.73 7.57 -19.42
N SER A 41 2.20 7.39 -18.20
CA SER A 41 2.32 8.44 -17.19
C SER A 41 3.69 8.42 -16.53
N ASP A 42 4.13 9.58 -16.05
CA ASP A 42 5.35 9.72 -15.25
C ASP A 42 5.05 9.37 -13.79
N VAL A 43 5.35 8.14 -13.41
CA VAL A 43 5.10 7.62 -12.06
C VAL A 43 6.28 7.96 -11.16
N ARG A 44 5.99 8.57 -10.00
CA ARG A 44 6.97 9.03 -9.01
C ARG A 44 6.96 8.24 -7.72
N ALA A 45 5.82 7.65 -7.36
CA ALA A 45 5.75 6.73 -6.23
C ALA A 45 4.60 5.74 -6.41
N ILE A 46 4.72 4.59 -5.75
CA ILE A 46 3.69 3.55 -5.68
C ILE A 46 3.51 3.16 -4.22
N GLN A 47 2.26 3.13 -3.77
CA GLN A 47 1.89 2.64 -2.46
C GLN A 47 1.07 1.37 -2.59
N VAL A 48 1.44 0.34 -1.83
CA VAL A 48 0.73 -0.94 -1.75
C VAL A 48 0.28 -1.14 -0.31
N ASN A 49 -1.02 -1.38 -0.11
CA ASN A 49 -1.59 -1.77 1.17
C ASN A 49 -2.19 -3.16 1.03
N ILE A 50 -1.63 -4.12 1.73
CA ILE A 50 -2.14 -5.49 1.80
C ILE A 50 -3.10 -5.59 2.97
N ALA A 51 -4.28 -6.16 2.75
CA ALA A 51 -5.28 -6.38 3.78
C ALA A 51 -5.09 -7.75 4.43
N ASP A 52 -5.22 -7.78 5.76
CA ASP A 52 -5.21 -8.99 6.55
C ASP A 52 -6.65 -9.36 6.94
N GLU A 53 -7.12 -10.51 6.48
CA GLU A 53 -8.43 -11.04 6.83
C GLU A 53 -8.38 -12.56 6.92
N GLY A 54 -9.07 -13.10 7.91
CA GLY A 54 -9.24 -14.55 8.05
C GLY A 54 -7.91 -15.29 8.22
N LEU A 55 -6.95 -14.67 8.93
CA LEU A 55 -5.67 -15.30 9.22
C LEU A 55 -5.88 -16.54 10.08
N ALA A 56 -5.43 -17.70 9.60
CA ALA A 56 -5.36 -18.91 10.40
C ALA A 56 -4.03 -18.91 11.16
N VAL A 57 -4.10 -18.57 12.44
CA VAL A 57 -2.93 -18.61 13.34
C VAL A 57 -3.08 -19.82 14.25
N ASP A 58 -2.12 -20.75 14.17
CA ASP A 58 -2.07 -21.90 15.06
C ASP A 58 -1.56 -21.47 16.43
N PHE A 59 -2.44 -21.57 17.44
CA PHE A 59 -2.05 -21.35 18.82
C PHE A 59 -1.45 -22.65 19.40
N PRO A 60 -0.29 -22.58 20.05
CA PRO A 60 0.22 -23.74 20.80
C PRO A 60 -0.81 -24.20 21.84
N SER A 61 -1.13 -25.48 21.86
CA SER A 61 -2.14 -26.04 22.75
C SER A 61 -1.83 -25.80 24.25
N GLU A 62 -0.56 -25.66 24.58
CA GLU A 62 -0.07 -25.39 25.93
C GLU A 62 -0.31 -23.94 26.39
N SER A 63 -0.54 -23.01 25.48
CA SER A 63 -0.83 -21.62 25.78
C SER A 63 -2.32 -21.33 26.04
N CYS A 64 -3.18 -22.34 25.84
CA CYS A 64 -4.61 -22.26 26.07
C CYS A 64 -4.99 -22.64 27.51
N GLY A 65 -4.39 -22.01 28.51
CA GLY A 65 -4.99 -21.86 29.82
C GLY A 65 -6.32 -21.13 29.70
N ASP A 66 -6.87 -20.57 30.75
CA ASP A 66 -8.12 -19.79 30.65
C ASP A 66 -8.01 -18.74 29.54
N ALA A 67 -8.66 -18.99 28.39
CA ALA A 67 -8.60 -18.15 27.18
C ALA A 67 -8.97 -16.67 27.40
N ARG A 68 -9.56 -16.37 28.55
CA ARG A 68 -9.89 -14.99 28.94
C ARG A 68 -8.70 -14.17 29.43
N HIS A 69 -7.58 -14.81 29.75
CA HIS A 69 -6.42 -14.15 30.35
C HIS A 69 -5.11 -14.37 29.58
N THR A 70 -5.10 -15.20 28.56
CA THR A 70 -3.89 -15.51 27.80
C THR A 70 -3.85 -14.69 26.53
N ARG A 71 -2.78 -13.91 26.34
CA ARG A 71 -2.42 -13.30 25.05
C ARG A 71 -1.32 -14.14 24.45
N HIS A 72 -1.56 -14.64 23.24
CA HIS A 72 -0.51 -15.22 22.43
C HIS A 72 0.12 -14.12 21.59
N ILE A 73 1.45 -14.01 21.67
CA ILE A 73 2.22 -13.15 20.76
C ILE A 73 3.03 -14.12 19.90
N ASP A 74 2.71 -14.19 18.61
CA ASP A 74 3.52 -14.91 17.67
C ASP A 74 4.82 -14.12 17.42
N THR A 75 5.93 -14.69 17.83
CA THR A 75 7.27 -14.11 17.63
C THR A 75 7.95 -14.63 16.36
N THR A 76 7.28 -15.52 15.62
CA THR A 76 7.80 -16.04 14.36
C THR A 76 7.68 -14.95 13.29
N PRO A 77 8.79 -14.56 12.64
CA PRO A 77 8.74 -13.56 11.57
C PRO A 77 7.80 -13.99 10.45
N GLN A 78 6.81 -13.16 10.14
CA GLN A 78 5.85 -13.38 9.07
C GLN A 78 6.21 -12.48 7.88
N ILE A 79 6.79 -13.09 6.86
CA ILE A 79 7.36 -12.35 5.72
C ILE A 79 6.32 -12.22 4.61
N SER A 80 6.13 -10.98 4.14
CA SER A 80 5.40 -10.68 2.92
C SER A 80 6.35 -10.65 1.73
N ASN A 81 6.19 -11.58 0.80
CA ASN A 81 6.94 -11.61 -0.45
C ASN A 81 6.03 -11.27 -1.63
N TYR A 82 6.34 -10.21 -2.32
CA TYR A 82 5.67 -9.83 -3.56
C TYR A 82 6.62 -9.10 -4.52
N THR A 83 6.27 -9.10 -5.78
CA THR A 83 7.00 -8.39 -6.84
C THR A 83 6.16 -7.21 -7.29
N LEU A 84 6.82 -6.05 -7.43
CA LEU A 84 6.26 -4.86 -8.05
C LEU A 84 6.81 -4.74 -9.47
N GLU A 85 5.92 -4.61 -10.44
CA GLU A 85 6.24 -4.60 -11.85
C GLU A 85 5.53 -3.46 -12.55
N ALA A 86 6.10 -3.00 -13.66
CA ALA A 86 5.51 -1.97 -14.51
C ALA A 86 5.65 -2.31 -15.99
N SER A 87 4.75 -1.75 -16.80
CA SER A 87 4.78 -1.90 -18.25
C SER A 87 4.21 -0.66 -18.94
N ALA A 88 4.74 -0.32 -20.12
CA ALA A 88 4.18 0.70 -20.98
C ALA A 88 3.04 0.16 -21.86
N ASP A 89 3.13 -1.10 -22.28
CA ASP A 89 2.26 -1.72 -23.30
C ASP A 89 1.39 -2.88 -22.78
N GLY A 90 1.55 -3.26 -21.51
CA GLY A 90 0.87 -4.40 -20.89
C GLY A 90 1.38 -5.78 -21.31
N LYS A 91 2.43 -5.84 -22.12
CA LYS A 91 3.03 -7.08 -22.64
C LYS A 91 4.46 -7.28 -22.15
N HIS A 92 5.27 -6.23 -22.21
CA HIS A 92 6.65 -6.24 -21.75
C HIS A 92 6.71 -5.64 -20.33
N TRP A 93 7.09 -6.46 -19.37
CA TRP A 93 7.10 -6.11 -17.95
C TRP A 93 8.52 -5.93 -17.44
N GLN A 94 8.75 -4.85 -16.72
CA GLN A 94 9.98 -4.62 -15.97
C GLN A 94 9.71 -4.78 -14.48
N THR A 95 10.58 -5.49 -13.78
CA THR A 95 10.54 -5.59 -12.34
C THR A 95 11.05 -4.28 -11.72
N LEU A 96 10.23 -3.64 -10.92
CA LEU A 96 10.60 -2.45 -10.16
C LEU A 96 11.22 -2.80 -8.82
N GLY A 97 10.84 -3.93 -8.25
CA GLY A 97 11.40 -4.44 -7.01
C GLY A 97 10.79 -5.76 -6.58
N ASN A 98 11.62 -6.56 -5.92
CA ASN A 98 11.19 -7.74 -5.18
C ASN A 98 11.16 -7.38 -3.71
N VAL A 99 10.01 -7.50 -3.09
CA VAL A 99 9.79 -7.15 -1.69
C VAL A 99 9.79 -8.42 -0.85
N SER A 100 10.59 -8.42 0.20
CA SER A 100 10.63 -9.48 1.21
C SER A 100 10.85 -8.83 2.57
N ARG A 101 9.79 -8.69 3.36
CA ARG A 101 9.85 -8.02 4.65
C ARG A 101 8.67 -8.34 5.53
N GLU A 102 8.78 -8.10 6.83
CA GLU A 102 7.72 -8.35 7.80
C GLU A 102 6.52 -7.41 7.67
N CYS A 103 6.68 -6.25 7.04
CA CYS A 103 5.59 -5.30 6.84
C CYS A 103 4.89 -5.54 5.49
N SER A 104 3.59 -5.74 5.51
CA SER A 104 2.77 -5.93 4.31
C SER A 104 2.58 -4.66 3.48
N ASN A 105 2.59 -3.48 4.12
CA ASN A 105 2.39 -2.21 3.45
C ASN A 105 3.70 -1.65 2.92
N GLY A 106 3.69 -1.09 1.72
CA GLY A 106 4.86 -0.54 1.06
C GLY A 106 4.64 0.81 0.42
N TYR A 107 5.68 1.64 0.45
CA TYR A 107 5.76 2.89 -0.28
C TYR A 107 7.10 2.96 -1.00
N TYR A 108 7.07 3.08 -2.33
CA TYR A 108 8.23 2.99 -3.21
C TYR A 108 8.35 4.27 -4.01
N GLU A 109 9.47 4.97 -3.87
CA GLU A 109 9.74 6.24 -4.55
C GLU A 109 10.70 6.05 -5.73
N TYR A 110 10.42 6.75 -6.80
CA TYR A 110 11.21 6.77 -8.04
C TYR A 110 11.64 8.22 -8.31
N ALA A 111 12.81 8.60 -7.81
CA ALA A 111 13.31 9.99 -7.83
C ALA A 111 13.33 10.58 -9.25
N ASN A 112 13.71 9.77 -10.24
CA ASN A 112 13.77 10.19 -11.66
C ASN A 112 12.44 9.96 -12.40
N GLY A 113 11.43 9.39 -11.72
CA GLY A 113 10.22 8.91 -12.37
C GLY A 113 10.45 7.69 -13.26
N ILE A 114 9.36 7.00 -13.54
CA ILE A 114 9.31 5.92 -14.53
C ILE A 114 8.14 6.16 -15.46
N ARG A 115 8.36 6.00 -16.78
CA ARG A 115 7.34 6.24 -17.77
C ARG A 115 6.63 4.93 -18.12
N VAL A 116 5.41 4.74 -17.59
CA VAL A 116 4.66 3.49 -17.70
C VAL A 116 3.16 3.75 -17.70
N ARG A 117 2.39 2.76 -18.17
CA ARG A 117 0.93 2.78 -18.14
C ARG A 117 0.35 1.77 -17.15
N TYR A 118 1.03 0.66 -16.93
CA TYR A 118 0.51 -0.44 -16.11
C TYR A 118 1.42 -0.67 -14.91
N ILE A 119 0.81 -0.85 -13.74
CA ILE A 119 1.50 -1.26 -12.50
C ILE A 119 0.86 -2.55 -12.03
N ARG A 120 1.70 -3.55 -11.72
CA ARG A 120 1.26 -4.86 -11.23
C ARG A 120 1.94 -5.22 -9.93
N VAL A 121 1.16 -5.78 -9.01
CA VAL A 121 1.63 -6.39 -7.77
C VAL A 121 1.36 -7.88 -7.87
N THR A 122 2.39 -8.69 -7.76
CA THR A 122 2.32 -10.16 -7.82
C THR A 122 2.76 -10.74 -6.49
N GLY A 123 1.86 -11.40 -5.77
CA GLY A 123 2.15 -12.06 -4.49
C GLY A 123 2.81 -13.43 -4.69
N SER A 124 3.80 -13.76 -3.84
CA SER A 124 4.39 -15.10 -3.84
C SER A 124 4.14 -15.84 -2.53
N VAL A 125 4.55 -15.28 -1.40
CA VAL A 125 4.29 -15.83 -0.07
C VAL A 125 3.82 -14.69 0.82
N LEU A 126 2.76 -14.93 1.56
CA LEU A 126 2.19 -13.95 2.48
C LEU A 126 2.12 -14.54 3.89
N PRO A 127 2.07 -13.68 4.93
CA PRO A 127 1.96 -14.11 6.31
C PRO A 127 0.86 -15.15 6.51
N TYR A 128 1.16 -16.20 7.25
CA TYR A 128 0.23 -17.31 7.57
C TYR A 128 -0.37 -18.01 6.34
N GLY A 129 0.30 -17.96 5.18
CA GLY A 129 -0.22 -18.54 3.95
C GLY A 129 -1.52 -17.92 3.45
N GLN A 130 -1.79 -16.68 3.82
CA GLN A 130 -3.02 -15.99 3.43
C GLN A 130 -3.13 -15.75 1.93
N VAL A 131 -4.36 -15.54 1.48
CA VAL A 131 -4.67 -15.11 0.10
C VAL A 131 -4.15 -13.69 -0.12
N LEU A 132 -3.67 -13.39 -1.33
CA LEU A 132 -3.31 -12.00 -1.68
C LEU A 132 -4.58 -11.12 -1.68
N ARG A 133 -4.57 -10.12 -0.80
CA ARG A 133 -5.62 -9.11 -0.68
C ARG A 133 -5.01 -7.73 -0.73
N ILE A 134 -5.53 -6.85 -1.55
CA ILE A 134 -5.02 -5.48 -1.70
C ILE A 134 -6.16 -4.51 -1.40
N SER A 135 -6.01 -3.74 -0.31
CA SER A 135 -6.94 -2.68 0.10
C SER A 135 -6.55 -1.31 -0.46
N GLY A 136 -5.34 -1.16 -1.00
CA GLY A 136 -4.90 0.08 -1.61
C GLY A 136 -3.74 -0.14 -2.56
N LEU A 137 -3.92 0.19 -3.82
CA LEU A 137 -2.86 0.30 -4.81
C LEU A 137 -2.91 1.71 -5.40
N ARG A 138 -2.07 2.59 -4.86
CA ARG A 138 -2.01 3.99 -5.26
C ARG A 138 -0.78 4.27 -6.07
N VAL A 139 -0.97 5.01 -7.16
CA VAL A 139 0.11 5.39 -8.06
C VAL A 139 0.16 6.92 -8.10
N PHE A 140 1.29 7.47 -7.73
CA PHE A 140 1.51 8.92 -7.65
C PHE A 140 2.42 9.37 -8.79
N GLY A 141 2.04 10.47 -9.40
CA GLY A 141 2.78 11.08 -10.49
C GLY A 141 2.01 12.26 -11.07
N ASN A 142 2.47 12.82 -12.14
CA ASN A 142 1.85 13.99 -12.76
C ASN A 142 1.52 13.78 -14.24
N GLY A 143 1.35 12.53 -14.63
CA GLY A 143 0.98 12.18 -16.00
C GLY A 143 2.10 12.51 -16.99
N GLU A 144 2.04 13.68 -17.59
CA GLU A 144 2.99 14.17 -18.60
C GLU A 144 3.83 15.35 -18.13
N GLY A 145 3.70 15.74 -16.90
CA GLY A 145 4.34 16.94 -16.40
C GLY A 145 5.70 16.71 -15.74
N GLU A 146 6.27 17.79 -15.30
CA GLU A 146 7.46 17.79 -14.45
C GLU A 146 7.14 17.29 -13.05
N LYS A 147 8.18 16.88 -12.31
CA LYS A 147 8.03 16.52 -10.90
C LYS A 147 7.38 17.67 -10.13
N PRO A 148 6.29 17.43 -9.37
CA PRO A 148 5.72 18.47 -8.53
C PRO A 148 6.75 19.04 -7.56
N PRO A 149 6.67 20.32 -7.21
CA PRO A 149 7.55 20.87 -6.20
C PRO A 149 7.35 20.17 -4.86
N GLN A 150 8.41 20.09 -4.07
CA GLN A 150 8.31 19.51 -2.74
C GLN A 150 7.43 20.40 -1.85
N ALA A 151 6.43 19.81 -1.21
CA ALA A 151 5.60 20.50 -0.25
C ALA A 151 6.44 20.95 0.95
N LYS A 152 6.35 22.24 1.30
CA LYS A 152 6.96 22.77 2.53
C LYS A 152 5.97 22.60 3.67
N ALA A 153 5.99 21.45 4.32
CA ALA A 153 5.08 21.12 5.40
C ALA A 153 5.59 21.67 6.75
N LYS A 154 4.62 22.04 7.59
CA LYS A 154 4.84 22.37 9.01
C LYS A 154 3.94 21.47 9.84
N ALA A 155 4.47 20.95 10.94
CA ALA A 155 3.70 20.19 11.91
C ALA A 155 3.70 20.95 13.24
N GLN A 156 2.54 21.06 13.85
CA GLN A 156 2.33 21.70 15.14
C GLN A 156 1.51 20.77 16.03
N ARG A 157 2.00 20.47 17.23
CA ARG A 157 1.20 19.77 18.23
C ARG A 157 0.14 20.71 18.75
N ILE A 158 -1.12 20.29 18.73
CA ILE A 158 -2.28 21.07 19.19
C ILE A 158 -2.98 20.42 20.40
N GLY A 159 -2.63 19.17 20.71
CA GLY A 159 -3.16 18.43 21.86
C GLY A 159 -2.23 17.29 22.28
N PRO A 160 -2.56 16.56 23.33
CA PRO A 160 -1.76 15.41 23.79
C PRO A 160 -1.61 14.32 22.73
N LEU A 161 -2.65 14.13 21.90
CA LEU A 161 -2.72 13.09 20.86
C LEU A 161 -2.83 13.67 19.44
N ASP A 162 -2.98 15.00 19.32
CA ASP A 162 -3.31 15.65 18.05
C ASP A 162 -2.17 16.53 17.56
N ALA A 163 -1.96 16.50 16.24
CA ALA A 163 -1.05 17.40 15.55
C ALA A 163 -1.73 17.96 14.29
N LYS A 164 -1.53 19.24 14.06
CA LYS A 164 -1.90 19.90 12.81
C LYS A 164 -0.72 19.86 11.86
N VAL A 165 -0.92 19.35 10.65
CA VAL A 165 0.04 19.40 9.56
C VAL A 165 -0.52 20.32 8.49
N SER A 166 0.26 21.32 8.06
CA SER A 166 -0.12 22.25 7.01
C SER A 166 1.02 22.45 6.03
N TRP A 167 0.72 22.78 4.79
CA TRP A 167 1.70 23.03 3.73
C TRP A 167 1.28 24.18 2.83
N GLN A 168 2.25 24.67 2.04
CA GLN A 168 1.94 25.66 1.04
C GLN A 168 1.16 25.02 -0.12
N HIS A 169 0.09 25.66 -0.57
CA HIS A 169 -0.70 25.22 -1.71
C HIS A 169 0.18 24.96 -2.95
N ILE A 170 -0.11 23.86 -3.63
CA ILE A 170 0.57 23.45 -4.87
C ILE A 170 -0.50 23.32 -5.95
N GLU A 171 -0.65 24.34 -6.78
CA GLU A 171 -1.71 24.42 -7.81
C GLU A 171 -1.73 23.24 -8.78
N THR A 172 -0.56 22.63 -9.05
CA THR A 172 -0.43 21.51 -9.97
C THR A 172 -0.71 20.15 -9.33
N ALA A 173 -0.90 20.09 -7.99
CA ALA A 173 -1.18 18.87 -7.27
C ALA A 173 -2.68 18.70 -7.02
N GLN A 174 -3.22 17.53 -7.35
CA GLN A 174 -4.61 17.18 -7.02
C GLN A 174 -4.80 16.80 -5.56
N GLY A 175 -3.73 16.46 -4.87
CA GLY A 175 -3.72 16.10 -3.46
C GLY A 175 -2.31 15.84 -2.94
N CYS A 176 -2.21 15.69 -1.63
CA CYS A 176 -0.97 15.43 -0.93
C CYS A 176 -1.08 14.14 -0.11
N ASN A 177 -0.02 13.32 -0.14
CA ASN A 177 0.06 12.17 0.73
C ASN A 177 0.88 12.53 1.97
N VAL A 178 0.21 12.66 3.11
CA VAL A 178 0.84 12.93 4.41
C VAL A 178 1.29 11.62 5.02
N ARG A 179 2.60 11.42 5.13
CA ARG A 179 3.19 10.24 5.78
C ARG A 179 3.64 10.61 7.18
N TYR A 180 3.33 9.76 8.15
CA TYR A 180 3.69 10.00 9.54
C TYR A 180 4.05 8.70 10.27
N GLY A 181 4.78 8.84 11.37
CA GLY A 181 5.26 7.70 12.14
C GLY A 181 6.12 8.14 13.32
N ILE A 182 6.86 7.20 13.88
CA ILE A 182 7.62 7.40 15.12
C ILE A 182 9.04 7.92 14.92
N ALA A 183 9.55 7.85 13.67
CA ALA A 183 10.86 8.39 13.29
C ALA A 183 10.87 8.70 11.79
N PRO A 184 11.82 9.50 11.27
CA PRO A 184 11.90 9.86 9.85
C PRO A 184 11.99 8.66 8.89
N ASP A 185 12.63 7.58 9.33
CA ASP A 185 12.76 6.31 8.60
C ASP A 185 11.66 5.29 8.93
N LYS A 186 10.71 5.66 9.82
CA LYS A 186 9.64 4.80 10.34
C LYS A 186 8.27 5.45 10.17
N LEU A 187 7.97 5.85 8.93
CA LEU A 187 6.68 6.44 8.54
C LEU A 187 5.72 5.32 8.13
N TYR A 188 5.07 4.72 9.11
CA TYR A 188 4.19 3.56 8.93
C TYR A 188 2.79 3.89 8.46
N HIS A 189 2.36 5.13 8.62
CA HIS A 189 1.02 5.59 8.29
C HIS A 189 1.06 6.60 7.15
N SER A 190 -0.05 6.67 6.41
CA SER A 190 -0.25 7.68 5.39
C SER A 190 -1.70 8.12 5.35
N TRP A 191 -1.91 9.38 5.03
CA TRP A 191 -3.22 9.97 4.79
C TRP A 191 -3.20 10.76 3.50
N LEU A 192 -4.06 10.40 2.57
CA LEU A 192 -4.22 11.12 1.31
C LEU A 192 -5.25 12.25 1.49
N VAL A 193 -4.82 13.48 1.24
CA VAL A 193 -5.61 14.68 1.43
C VAL A 193 -5.86 15.34 0.08
N TYR A 194 -7.12 15.54 -0.28
CA TYR A 194 -7.56 16.23 -1.49
C TYR A 194 -8.23 17.55 -1.15
N GLY A 195 -7.96 18.59 -1.95
CA GLY A 195 -8.65 19.87 -1.87
C GLY A 195 -8.47 20.64 -0.56
N ALA A 196 -7.43 20.29 0.23
CA ALA A 196 -7.06 20.99 1.45
C ALA A 196 -5.54 21.08 1.57
N ASP A 197 -5.08 22.11 2.27
CA ASP A 197 -3.67 22.40 2.52
C ASP A 197 -3.28 22.14 3.99
N GLU A 198 -4.17 21.52 4.74
CA GLU A 198 -3.96 21.12 6.13
C GLU A 198 -4.79 19.92 6.55
N VAL A 199 -4.34 19.24 7.60
CA VAL A 199 -5.00 18.10 8.25
C VAL A 199 -4.68 18.06 9.75
N ILE A 200 -5.61 17.54 10.52
CA ILE A 200 -5.45 17.26 11.95
C ILE A 200 -5.52 15.76 12.17
#